data_047ce79be2d9d86e601424de8ddc099b
#
_entry.id   047ce79be2d9d86e601424de8ddc099b
#
_cell.length_a   1.000
_cell.length_b   1.000
_cell.length_c   1.000
_cell.angle_alpha   90.00
_cell.angle_beta   90.00
_cell.angle_gamma   90.00
#
_symmetry.space_group_name_H-M   'P 1'
#
loop_
_entity.id
_entity.type
_entity.pdbx_description
1 polymer ?
#
loop_
_entity_poly.entity_id
_entity_poly.type
_entity_poly.pdbx_seq_one_letter_code
_entity_poly.pdbx_strand_id
1 'polypeptide(L)'
;LVKIFTAVATALNKGDFDSSSQIAAFAQHILSGDTDEELADLALVIDGFTRFSAEEEYLVGLLHRKGVEIVIGTYASQKAYRAAFREGNLYQASVDFLRKLAEDYQVKPDYIPHAEAEDAFGRLSKVLESRYDFSEPAVEVSEIDRSLLQIWATMNQKEELEYVAKS
;
A
#
# COMPACT_ATOMS: atom_id res chain seq x y z
N LEU A 1 -0.46 -13.18 21.82
CA LEU A 1 0.07 -11.82 21.57
C LEU A 1 1.38 -11.58 22.33
N VAL A 2 1.45 -11.79 23.67
CA VAL A 2 2.66 -11.53 24.46
C VAL A 2 3.87 -12.34 23.97
N LYS A 3 3.72 -13.64 23.66
CA LYS A 3 4.82 -14.48 23.16
C LYS A 3 5.30 -14.05 21.78
N ILE A 4 4.40 -13.63 20.88
CA ILE A 4 4.76 -13.11 19.56
C ILE A 4 5.56 -11.81 19.71
N PHE A 5 5.08 -10.87 20.54
CA PHE A 5 5.82 -9.64 20.84
C PHE A 5 7.17 -9.90 21.49
N THR A 6 7.25 -10.88 22.39
CA THR A 6 8.52 -11.24 23.03
C THR A 6 9.50 -11.85 22.03
N ALA A 7 9.06 -12.69 21.10
CA ALA A 7 9.91 -13.27 20.06
C ALA A 7 10.43 -12.18 19.11
N VAL A 8 9.55 -11.28 18.66
CA VAL A 8 9.93 -10.12 17.83
C VAL A 8 10.87 -9.18 18.58
N ALA A 9 10.58 -8.83 19.84
CA ALA A 9 11.46 -8.00 20.67
C ALA A 9 12.83 -8.66 20.92
N THR A 10 12.88 -9.98 21.07
CA THR A 10 14.13 -10.73 21.24
C THR A 10 14.96 -10.73 19.95
N ALA A 11 14.32 -10.86 18.79
CA ALA A 11 14.98 -10.75 17.49
C ALA A 11 15.52 -9.33 17.24
N LEU A 12 14.73 -8.30 17.55
CA LEU A 12 15.14 -6.89 17.47
C LEU A 12 16.33 -6.57 18.39
N ASN A 13 16.37 -7.13 19.60
CA ASN A 13 17.44 -6.88 20.57
C ASN A 13 18.75 -7.61 20.22
N LYS A 14 18.76 -8.59 19.33
CA LYS A 14 19.97 -9.26 18.83
C LYS A 14 20.73 -8.49 17.76
N GLY A 15 20.24 -7.30 17.37
CA GLY A 15 20.97 -6.43 16.44
C GLY A 15 20.89 -6.85 14.97
N ASP A 16 20.09 -7.85 14.66
CA ASP A 16 19.82 -8.29 13.28
C ASP A 16 18.67 -7.42 12.71
N PHE A 17 19.04 -6.27 12.17
CA PHE A 17 18.09 -5.30 11.62
C PHE A 17 17.66 -5.59 10.18
N ASP A 18 18.01 -6.76 9.65
CA ASP A 18 17.53 -7.17 8.34
C ASP A 18 16.08 -7.67 8.45
N SER A 19 15.16 -6.93 7.83
CA SER A 19 13.73 -7.24 7.84
C SER A 19 13.43 -8.64 7.25
N SER A 20 14.18 -9.06 6.24
CA SER A 20 14.01 -10.37 5.60
C SER A 20 14.34 -11.51 6.57
N SER A 21 15.42 -11.39 7.35
CA SER A 21 15.80 -12.36 8.39
C SER A 21 14.77 -12.45 9.49
N GLN A 22 14.16 -11.31 9.87
CA GLN A 22 13.10 -11.29 10.90
C GLN A 22 11.82 -11.96 10.42
N ILE A 23 11.39 -11.69 9.17
CA ILE A 23 10.24 -12.33 8.55
C ILE A 23 10.48 -13.83 8.45
N ALA A 24 11.66 -14.26 8.02
CA ALA A 24 12.02 -15.68 7.93
C ALA A 24 12.01 -16.37 9.31
N ALA A 25 12.57 -15.73 10.33
CA ALA A 25 12.56 -16.28 11.71
C ALA A 25 11.13 -16.38 12.25
N PHE A 26 10.29 -15.40 11.99
CA PHE A 26 8.88 -15.43 12.38
C PHE A 26 8.11 -16.53 11.66
N ALA A 27 8.34 -16.68 10.34
CA ALA A 27 7.73 -17.77 9.57
C ALA A 27 8.13 -19.16 10.11
N GLN A 28 9.39 -19.36 10.49
CA GLN A 28 9.84 -20.61 11.11
C GLN A 28 9.15 -20.87 12.44
N HIS A 29 8.95 -19.82 13.24
CA HIS A 29 8.23 -19.94 14.52
C HIS A 29 6.76 -20.34 14.33
N ILE A 30 6.09 -19.80 13.31
CA ILE A 30 4.73 -20.21 12.93
C ILE A 30 4.70 -21.69 12.49
N LEU A 31 5.71 -22.12 11.74
CA LEU A 31 5.80 -23.50 11.26
C LEU A 31 6.04 -24.51 12.38
N SER A 32 6.66 -24.12 13.49
CA SER A 32 6.84 -25.03 14.65
C SER A 32 5.52 -25.41 15.31
N GLY A 33 4.44 -24.67 15.07
CA GLY A 33 3.12 -24.91 15.66
C GLY A 33 2.94 -24.37 17.09
N ASP A 34 3.98 -23.80 17.68
CA ASP A 34 3.94 -23.30 19.06
C ASP A 34 3.01 -22.05 19.22
N THR A 35 2.55 -21.47 18.09
CA THR A 35 1.73 -20.26 18.04
C THR A 35 0.32 -20.49 17.53
N ASP A 36 -0.09 -21.72 17.25
CA ASP A 36 -1.37 -21.99 16.58
C ASP A 36 -2.58 -21.47 17.38
N GLU A 37 -2.57 -21.57 18.71
CA GLU A 37 -3.62 -21.02 19.56
C GLU A 37 -3.66 -19.48 19.55
N GLU A 38 -2.51 -18.83 19.44
CA GLU A 38 -2.41 -17.37 19.38
C GLU A 38 -2.83 -16.82 18.01
N LEU A 39 -2.60 -17.59 16.94
CA LEU A 39 -2.98 -17.24 15.58
C LEU A 39 -4.47 -17.37 15.33
N ALA A 40 -5.16 -18.25 16.04
CA ALA A 40 -6.60 -18.48 15.86
C ALA A 40 -7.45 -17.24 16.12
N ASP A 41 -7.01 -16.35 17.02
CA ASP A 41 -7.70 -15.10 17.37
C ASP A 41 -7.05 -13.85 16.72
N LEU A 42 -6.12 -14.06 15.80
CA LEU A 42 -5.41 -12.95 15.13
C LEU A 42 -6.15 -12.49 13.88
N ALA A 43 -6.36 -11.18 13.78
CA ALA A 43 -6.70 -10.52 12.54
C ALA A 43 -5.54 -9.58 12.13
N LEU A 44 -5.11 -9.68 10.87
CA LEU A 44 -4.01 -8.88 10.32
C LEU A 44 -4.55 -7.88 9.31
N VAL A 45 -4.25 -6.60 9.52
CA VAL A 45 -4.55 -5.53 8.56
C VAL A 45 -3.26 -5.01 7.96
N ILE A 46 -3.17 -5.03 6.65
CA ILE A 46 -2.03 -4.54 5.86
C ILE A 46 -2.55 -3.42 4.96
N ASP A 47 -2.03 -2.22 5.08
CA ASP A 47 -2.51 -1.06 4.32
C ASP A 47 -1.40 -0.33 3.59
N GLY A 48 -1.72 0.20 2.40
CA GLY A 48 -0.83 1.04 1.60
C GLY A 48 0.25 0.31 0.80
N PHE A 49 0.25 -1.02 0.78
CA PHE A 49 1.19 -1.78 -0.03
C PHE A 49 0.76 -1.83 -1.50
N THR A 50 1.74 -1.78 -2.39
CA THR A 50 1.56 -1.97 -3.84
C THR A 50 2.28 -3.21 -4.37
N ARG A 51 3.02 -3.89 -3.51
CA ARG A 51 3.72 -5.16 -3.76
C ARG A 51 4.17 -5.75 -2.44
N PHE A 52 4.41 -7.04 -2.43
CA PHE A 52 5.15 -7.73 -1.38
C PHE A 52 6.54 -8.16 -1.88
N SER A 53 7.50 -8.23 -0.98
CA SER A 53 8.71 -9.02 -1.21
C SER A 53 8.36 -10.51 -1.19
N ALA A 54 9.29 -11.36 -1.63
CA ALA A 54 9.07 -12.81 -1.62
C ALA A 54 8.83 -13.36 -0.20
N GLU A 55 9.52 -12.80 0.78
CA GLU A 55 9.42 -13.16 2.19
C GLU A 55 8.07 -12.72 2.79
N GLU A 56 7.63 -11.51 2.47
CA GLU A 56 6.33 -10.99 2.91
C GLU A 56 5.19 -11.80 2.30
N GLU A 57 5.26 -12.10 1.00
CA GLU A 57 4.28 -12.93 0.30
C GLU A 57 4.21 -14.34 0.92
N TYR A 58 5.37 -14.92 1.21
CA TYR A 58 5.45 -16.21 1.88
C TYR A 58 4.81 -16.18 3.27
N LEU A 59 5.11 -15.15 4.07
CA LEU A 59 4.53 -14.99 5.41
C LEU A 59 3.01 -14.80 5.36
N VAL A 60 2.51 -13.92 4.48
CA VAL A 60 1.07 -13.71 4.30
C VAL A 60 0.38 -15.01 3.89
N GLY A 61 0.95 -15.75 2.93
CA GLY A 61 0.43 -17.04 2.52
C GLY A 61 0.46 -18.10 3.63
N LEU A 62 1.47 -18.08 4.50
CA LEU A 62 1.56 -18.98 5.64
C LEU A 62 0.48 -18.66 6.70
N LEU A 63 0.31 -17.37 7.05
CA LEU A 63 -0.71 -16.91 7.98
C LEU A 63 -2.12 -17.25 7.48
N HIS A 64 -2.37 -17.03 6.18
CA HIS A 64 -3.63 -17.41 5.56
C HIS A 64 -3.91 -18.92 5.68
N ARG A 65 -2.92 -19.78 5.41
CA ARG A 65 -3.06 -21.24 5.57
C ARG A 65 -3.29 -21.68 7.01
N LYS A 66 -2.82 -20.89 7.98
CA LYS A 66 -3.08 -21.09 9.43
C LYS A 66 -4.46 -20.55 9.88
N GLY A 67 -5.26 -20.01 8.96
CA GLY A 67 -6.60 -19.53 9.26
C GLY A 67 -6.67 -18.10 9.83
N VAL A 68 -5.59 -17.36 9.76
CA VAL A 68 -5.59 -15.94 10.18
C VAL A 68 -6.47 -15.14 9.24
N GLU A 69 -7.36 -14.31 9.79
CA GLU A 69 -8.11 -13.33 9.02
C GLU A 69 -7.18 -12.22 8.54
N ILE A 70 -7.12 -11.99 7.22
CA ILE A 70 -6.21 -11.00 6.65
C ILE A 70 -7.02 -10.03 5.78
N VAL A 71 -6.88 -8.75 6.09
CA VAL A 71 -7.44 -7.64 5.30
C VAL A 71 -6.29 -6.87 4.68
N ILE A 72 -6.28 -6.73 3.35
CA ILE A 72 -5.24 -5.99 2.62
C ILE A 72 -5.88 -4.83 1.89
N GLY A 73 -5.45 -3.61 2.23
CA GLY A 73 -5.89 -2.37 1.62
C GLY A 73 -4.81 -1.73 0.75
N THR A 74 -5.20 -1.15 -0.38
CA THR A 74 -4.34 -0.29 -1.18
C THR A 74 -5.16 0.76 -1.90
N TYR A 75 -4.52 1.84 -2.30
CA TYR A 75 -5.17 2.91 -3.04
C TYR A 75 -5.24 2.57 -4.53
N ALA A 76 -6.44 2.53 -5.07
CA ALA A 76 -6.66 2.38 -6.51
C ALA A 76 -7.97 3.04 -6.93
N SER A 77 -8.01 3.60 -8.14
CA SER A 77 -9.26 4.00 -8.74
C SER A 77 -10.08 2.77 -9.15
N GLN A 78 -11.38 2.77 -8.87
CA GLN A 78 -12.27 1.71 -9.32
C GLN A 78 -12.28 1.59 -10.86
N LYS A 79 -12.17 2.71 -11.57
CA LYS A 79 -12.05 2.72 -13.02
C LYS A 79 -10.75 2.07 -13.48
N ALA A 80 -9.62 2.42 -12.82
CA ALA A 80 -8.33 1.81 -13.12
C ALA A 80 -8.33 0.29 -12.92
N TYR A 81 -8.96 -0.20 -11.86
CA TYR A 81 -9.08 -1.63 -11.61
C TYR A 81 -9.90 -2.38 -12.68
N ARG A 82 -10.97 -1.75 -13.19
CA ARG A 82 -11.84 -2.32 -14.23
C ARG A 82 -11.30 -2.15 -15.65
N ALA A 83 -10.42 -1.18 -15.86
CA ALA A 83 -9.86 -0.89 -17.18
C ALA A 83 -8.82 -1.93 -17.60
N ALA A 84 -8.62 -2.05 -18.93
CA ALA A 84 -7.44 -2.71 -19.44
C ALA A 84 -6.18 -1.93 -19.08
N PHE A 85 -5.02 -2.60 -19.09
CA PHE A 85 -3.73 -1.95 -18.90
C PHE A 85 -3.58 -0.73 -19.81
N ARG A 86 -3.11 0.38 -19.23
CA ARG A 86 -2.74 1.59 -19.97
C ARG A 86 -1.41 2.10 -19.41
N GLU A 87 -0.48 2.35 -20.30
CA GLU A 87 0.80 2.98 -19.95
C GLU A 87 0.54 4.37 -19.34
N GLY A 88 1.24 4.68 -18.23
CA GLY A 88 1.09 5.94 -17.52
C GLY A 88 -0.05 5.99 -16.50
N ASN A 89 -0.74 4.88 -16.24
CA ASN A 89 -1.73 4.83 -15.17
C ASN A 89 -1.03 4.91 -13.80
N LEU A 90 -1.36 5.94 -13.03
CA LEU A 90 -0.83 6.16 -11.67
C LEU A 90 -1.06 4.96 -10.73
N TYR A 91 -2.18 4.29 -10.89
CA TYR A 91 -2.60 3.18 -10.04
C TYR A 91 -2.17 1.80 -10.55
N GLN A 92 -1.36 1.73 -11.60
CA GLN A 92 -1.05 0.44 -12.23
C GLN A 92 -0.44 -0.56 -11.25
N ALA A 93 0.52 -0.13 -10.43
CA ALA A 93 1.14 -1.00 -9.43
C ALA A 93 0.13 -1.54 -8.40
N SER A 94 -0.76 -0.68 -7.90
CA SER A 94 -1.82 -1.08 -6.97
C SER A 94 -2.83 -2.02 -7.63
N VAL A 95 -3.19 -1.76 -8.88
CA VAL A 95 -4.13 -2.59 -9.65
C VAL A 95 -3.56 -3.98 -9.90
N ASP A 96 -2.30 -4.07 -10.31
CA ASP A 96 -1.62 -5.34 -10.57
C ASP A 96 -1.47 -6.14 -9.27
N PHE A 97 -1.14 -5.46 -8.18
CA PHE A 97 -1.07 -6.08 -6.86
C PHE A 97 -2.43 -6.66 -6.42
N LEU A 98 -3.51 -5.88 -6.54
CA LEU A 98 -4.86 -6.35 -6.20
C LEU A 98 -5.30 -7.53 -7.08
N ARG A 99 -5.00 -7.48 -8.38
CA ARG A 99 -5.33 -8.58 -9.31
C ARG A 99 -4.59 -9.85 -8.95
N LYS A 100 -3.30 -9.73 -8.64
CA LYS A 100 -2.49 -10.86 -8.18
C LYS A 100 -3.09 -11.48 -6.92
N LEU A 101 -3.39 -10.67 -5.89
CA LEU A 101 -4.00 -11.16 -4.66
C LEU A 101 -5.36 -11.80 -4.90
N ALA A 102 -6.20 -11.19 -5.74
CA ALA A 102 -7.50 -11.73 -6.09
C ALA A 102 -7.40 -13.11 -6.77
N GLU A 103 -6.40 -13.30 -7.62
CA GLU A 103 -6.12 -14.57 -8.29
C GLU A 103 -5.53 -15.60 -7.33
N ASP A 104 -4.49 -15.24 -6.57
CA ASP A 104 -3.77 -16.16 -5.68
C ASP A 104 -4.67 -16.70 -4.56
N TYR A 105 -5.53 -15.85 -4.02
CA TYR A 105 -6.41 -16.21 -2.89
C TYR A 105 -7.87 -16.44 -3.29
N GLN A 106 -8.22 -16.37 -4.58
CA GLN A 106 -9.58 -16.55 -5.11
C GLN A 106 -10.61 -15.67 -4.41
N VAL A 107 -10.24 -14.42 -4.13
CA VAL A 107 -11.09 -13.42 -3.48
C VAL A 107 -11.48 -12.32 -4.45
N LYS A 108 -12.59 -11.63 -4.17
CA LYS A 108 -13.03 -10.48 -4.93
C LYS A 108 -12.74 -9.21 -4.14
N PRO A 109 -11.97 -8.26 -4.68
CA PRO A 109 -11.73 -6.99 -4.00
C PRO A 109 -13.01 -6.20 -3.81
N ASP A 110 -13.17 -5.62 -2.63
CA ASP A 110 -14.19 -4.64 -2.33
C ASP A 110 -13.66 -3.23 -2.53
N TYR A 111 -14.53 -2.33 -2.97
CA TYR A 111 -14.21 -0.92 -3.14
C TYR A 111 -14.86 -0.10 -2.03
N ILE A 112 -14.03 0.54 -1.23
CA ILE A 112 -14.45 1.48 -0.20
C ILE A 112 -14.27 2.89 -0.78
N PRO A 113 -15.37 3.62 -1.09
CA PRO A 113 -15.24 4.98 -1.62
C PRO A 113 -14.60 5.89 -0.56
N HIS A 114 -13.55 6.60 -0.96
CA HIS A 114 -12.97 7.64 -0.13
C HIS A 114 -13.89 8.84 -0.10
N ALA A 115 -14.06 9.45 1.08
CA ALA A 115 -14.74 10.73 1.20
C ALA A 115 -13.88 11.79 0.50
N GLU A 116 -14.37 12.30 -0.61
CA GLU A 116 -13.65 13.29 -1.41
C GLU A 116 -13.60 14.62 -0.66
N ALA A 117 -12.39 15.16 -0.49
CA ALA A 117 -12.26 16.52 0.02
C ALA A 117 -12.81 17.52 -1.01
N GLU A 118 -13.70 18.39 -0.57
CA GLU A 118 -14.29 19.46 -1.42
C GLU A 118 -13.43 20.72 -1.47
N ASP A 119 -12.28 20.71 -0.81
CA ASP A 119 -11.34 21.81 -0.80
C ASP A 119 -10.55 21.92 -2.13
N ALA A 120 -9.69 22.92 -2.23
CA ALA A 120 -8.88 23.15 -3.42
C ALA A 120 -7.93 21.99 -3.75
N PHE A 121 -7.37 21.33 -2.74
CA PHE A 121 -6.50 20.17 -2.93
C PHE A 121 -7.28 18.96 -3.45
N GLY A 122 -8.47 18.72 -2.92
CA GLY A 122 -9.36 17.68 -3.42
C GLY A 122 -9.75 17.91 -4.90
N ARG A 123 -10.05 19.15 -5.29
CA ARG A 123 -10.32 19.48 -6.71
C ARG A 123 -9.10 19.27 -7.61
N LEU A 124 -7.91 19.71 -7.17
CA LEU A 124 -6.65 19.49 -7.90
C LEU A 124 -6.33 17.99 -8.01
N SER A 125 -6.51 17.22 -6.94
CA SER A 125 -6.33 15.76 -6.93
C SER A 125 -7.22 15.08 -7.96
N LYS A 126 -8.51 15.45 -8.03
CA LYS A 126 -9.44 14.90 -9.03
C LYS A 126 -9.00 15.18 -10.47
N VAL A 127 -8.48 16.39 -10.74
CA VAL A 127 -7.96 16.72 -12.07
C VAL A 127 -6.71 15.89 -12.40
N LEU A 128 -5.80 15.72 -11.44
CA LEU A 128 -4.61 14.89 -11.64
C LEU A 128 -5.00 13.43 -11.85
N GLU A 129 -5.89 12.88 -11.03
CA GLU A 129 -6.38 11.50 -11.19
C GLU A 129 -7.04 11.28 -12.55
N SER A 130 -7.87 12.23 -13.02
CA SER A 130 -8.51 12.12 -14.32
C SER A 130 -7.52 12.07 -15.48
N ARG A 131 -6.35 12.70 -15.34
CA ARG A 131 -5.27 12.64 -16.32
C ARG A 131 -4.62 11.27 -16.38
N TYR A 132 -4.46 10.63 -15.23
CA TYR A 132 -3.83 9.31 -15.15
C TYR A 132 -4.79 8.17 -15.50
N ASP A 133 -6.06 8.28 -15.17
CA ASP A 133 -7.07 7.29 -15.54
C ASP A 133 -7.71 7.54 -16.91
N PHE A 134 -7.25 8.59 -17.63
CA PHE A 134 -7.72 9.01 -18.96
C PHE A 134 -9.21 9.32 -19.00
N SER A 135 -9.77 9.82 -17.90
CA SER A 135 -11.14 10.28 -17.83
C SER A 135 -11.24 11.80 -17.98
N GLU A 136 -12.43 12.29 -18.28
CA GLU A 136 -12.71 13.72 -18.23
C GLU A 136 -12.76 14.17 -16.75
N PRO A 137 -12.14 15.31 -16.40
CA PRO A 137 -12.21 15.83 -15.05
C PRO A 137 -13.66 16.19 -14.69
N ALA A 138 -14.12 15.66 -13.55
CA ALA A 138 -15.49 15.90 -13.07
C ALA A 138 -15.65 17.28 -12.40
N VAL A 139 -14.58 18.06 -12.26
CA VAL A 139 -14.56 19.34 -11.57
C VAL A 139 -13.78 20.39 -12.37
N GLU A 140 -14.24 21.62 -12.33
CA GLU A 140 -13.49 22.77 -12.82
C GLU A 140 -12.52 23.26 -11.75
N VAL A 141 -11.30 23.58 -12.18
CA VAL A 141 -10.26 24.14 -11.33
C VAL A 141 -10.21 25.64 -11.53
N SER A 142 -10.48 26.39 -10.48
CA SER A 142 -10.42 27.86 -10.50
C SER A 142 -8.97 28.37 -10.60
N GLU A 143 -8.80 29.66 -10.90
CA GLU A 143 -7.48 30.29 -10.87
C GLU A 143 -6.88 30.30 -9.45
N ILE A 144 -7.72 30.40 -8.42
CA ILE A 144 -7.28 30.33 -7.01
C ILE A 144 -6.72 28.93 -6.73
N ASP A 145 -7.42 27.88 -7.17
CA ASP A 145 -6.93 26.50 -6.98
C ASP A 145 -5.58 26.29 -7.69
N ARG A 146 -5.42 26.83 -8.90
CA ARG A 146 -4.16 26.75 -9.66
C ARG A 146 -3.02 27.52 -9.00
N SER A 147 -3.31 28.62 -8.31
CA SER A 147 -2.30 29.40 -7.59
C SER A 147 -1.68 28.64 -6.39
N LEU A 148 -2.36 27.61 -5.90
CA LEU A 148 -1.83 26.75 -4.84
C LEU A 148 -0.86 25.68 -5.37
N LEU A 149 -0.82 25.47 -6.69
CA LEU A 149 0.09 24.51 -7.31
C LEU A 149 1.33 25.24 -7.83
N GLN A 150 2.48 24.88 -7.31
CA GLN A 150 3.77 25.35 -7.78
C GLN A 150 4.54 24.16 -8.40
N ILE A 151 5.05 24.35 -9.59
CA ILE A 151 5.85 23.35 -10.29
C ILE A 151 7.23 23.92 -10.53
N TRP A 152 8.23 23.25 -10.01
CA TRP A 152 9.63 23.63 -10.20
C TRP A 152 10.34 22.58 -11.05
N ALA A 153 11.15 23.04 -11.97
CA ALA A 153 12.07 22.20 -12.72
C ALA A 153 13.48 22.49 -12.23
N THR A 154 14.12 21.53 -11.62
CA THR A 154 15.48 21.61 -11.10
C THR A 154 16.41 20.70 -11.87
N MET A 155 17.74 20.99 -11.89
CA MET A 155 18.71 20.20 -12.61
C MET A 155 19.07 18.88 -11.89
N ASN A 156 18.85 18.82 -10.57
CA ASN A 156 19.17 17.66 -9.75
C ASN A 156 18.41 17.68 -8.41
N GLN A 157 18.41 16.55 -7.72
CA GLN A 157 17.74 16.38 -6.41
C GLN A 157 18.20 17.35 -5.32
N LYS A 158 19.46 17.75 -5.34
CA LYS A 158 19.99 18.68 -4.34
C LYS A 158 19.36 20.06 -4.50
N GLU A 159 19.25 20.55 -5.72
CA GLU A 159 18.57 21.83 -6.01
C GLU A 159 17.10 21.79 -5.66
N GLU A 160 16.43 20.66 -5.90
CA GLU A 160 15.04 20.44 -5.51
C GLU A 160 14.87 20.59 -3.99
N LEU A 161 15.69 19.90 -3.21
CA LEU A 161 15.67 19.98 -1.75
C LEU A 161 15.99 21.38 -1.23
N GLU A 162 16.97 22.07 -1.85
CA GLU A 162 17.31 23.45 -1.48
C GLU A 162 16.18 24.43 -1.78
N TYR A 163 15.42 24.18 -2.84
CA TYR A 163 14.28 25.03 -3.21
C TYR A 163 13.13 24.85 -2.22
N VAL A 164 12.78 23.60 -1.90
CA VAL A 164 11.75 23.28 -0.90
C VAL A 164 12.10 23.81 0.48
N ALA A 165 13.36 23.77 0.86
CA ALA A 165 13.81 24.28 2.17
C ALA A 165 13.78 25.81 2.29
N LYS A 166 13.68 26.54 1.17
CA LYS A 166 13.66 28.03 1.13
C LYS A 166 12.25 28.59 0.89
N SER A 167 11.30 27.76 0.47
CA SER A 167 9.89 28.12 0.26
C SER A 167 9.09 28.06 1.57
#